data_213618ef22b4ea0177e8ba2f1ff3d466
#
_entry.id   213618ef22b4ea0177e8ba2f1ff3d466
#
_cell.length_a   1.000
_cell.length_b   1.000
_cell.length_c   1.000
_cell.angle_alpha   90.00
_cell.angle_beta   90.00
_cell.angle_gamma   90.00
#
_symmetry.space_group_name_H-M   'P 1'
#
loop_
_entity.id
_entity.type
_entity.pdbx_description
1 polymer ?
#
loop_
_entity_poly.entity_id
_entity_poly.type
_entity_poly.pdbx_seq_one_letter_code
_entity_poly.pdbx_strand_id
1 'polypeptide(L)'
;MAKTINNHYLSGGSEGLTLDGKFVSEAIKLENDIINDGSVHPSGESLIFGSRDYYEFFEKGSLWILGKDITQIKMKFKVFNGPAFSKDGSTVYFTDSPKRVIYKAKFNLSKENFENITTFYQFRKREDGFPDGMITDSKDNLWVAHWDGGKISCINPKGKLIRSLSLPFTRPTSICFKGNDMYVTSARLNYNINDQYNGYTHVIKKIATSSPQVRLDNSFLKFF
;
A
#
# COMPACT_ATOMS: atom_id res chain seq x y z
N MET A 1 2.39 7.80 -3.58
CA MET A 1 2.98 8.54 -4.74
C MET A 1 3.47 7.53 -5.77
N ALA A 2 3.11 7.70 -7.03
CA ALA A 2 3.62 6.89 -8.15
C ALA A 2 4.36 7.79 -9.14
N LYS A 3 5.41 7.25 -9.79
CA LYS A 3 6.18 7.96 -10.80
C LYS A 3 5.86 7.40 -12.18
N THR A 4 5.54 8.26 -13.16
CA THR A 4 5.30 7.86 -14.54
C THR A 4 6.62 7.65 -15.31
N ILE A 5 6.54 7.04 -16.48
CA ILE A 5 7.69 6.82 -17.36
C ILE A 5 8.35 8.15 -17.74
N ASN A 6 7.57 9.21 -17.99
CA ASN A 6 8.07 10.56 -18.35
C ASN A 6 8.46 11.41 -17.12
N ASN A 7 8.67 10.78 -15.96
CA ASN A 7 9.08 11.44 -14.71
C ASN A 7 8.04 12.39 -14.07
N HIS A 8 6.78 12.34 -14.44
CA HIS A 8 5.71 12.99 -13.70
C HIS A 8 5.43 12.27 -12.39
N TYR A 9 4.90 12.98 -11.40
CA TYR A 9 4.58 12.44 -10.09
C TYR A 9 3.08 12.48 -9.85
N LEU A 10 2.48 11.29 -9.71
CA LEU A 10 1.10 11.12 -9.27
C LEU A 10 1.09 10.99 -7.74
N SER A 11 0.34 11.83 -7.08
CA SER A 11 0.15 11.80 -5.63
C SER A 11 -1.31 11.84 -5.25
N GLY A 12 -1.62 11.36 -4.06
CA GLY A 12 -2.97 11.34 -3.49
C GLY A 12 -3.01 12.02 -2.13
N GLY A 13 -4.15 12.64 -1.82
CA GLY A 13 -4.38 13.33 -0.57
C GLY A 13 -5.85 13.65 -0.35
N SER A 14 -6.13 14.66 0.47
CA SER A 14 -7.50 15.11 0.78
C SER A 14 -8.25 15.71 -0.41
N GLU A 15 -7.52 16.21 -1.40
CA GLU A 15 -8.10 16.79 -2.61
C GLU A 15 -8.29 15.77 -3.73
N GLY A 16 -7.90 14.51 -3.51
CA GLY A 16 -7.93 13.46 -4.53
C GLY A 16 -6.57 13.16 -5.11
N LEU A 17 -6.52 12.76 -6.40
CA LEU A 17 -5.28 12.52 -7.13
C LEU A 17 -4.79 13.80 -7.80
N THR A 18 -3.50 14.02 -7.73
CA THR A 18 -2.82 15.13 -8.42
C THR A 18 -1.65 14.62 -9.24
N LEU A 19 -1.42 15.21 -10.41
CA LEU A 19 -0.24 15.00 -11.25
C LEU A 19 0.62 16.27 -11.21
N ASP A 20 1.85 16.17 -10.71
CA ASP A 20 2.75 17.32 -10.51
C ASP A 20 2.07 18.48 -9.77
N GLY A 21 1.20 18.15 -8.80
CA GLY A 21 0.43 19.11 -8.01
C GLY A 21 -0.84 19.65 -8.67
N LYS A 22 -1.17 19.23 -9.90
CA LYS A 22 -2.42 19.60 -10.56
C LYS A 22 -3.47 18.50 -10.35
N PHE A 23 -4.70 18.89 -10.05
CA PHE A 23 -5.83 17.98 -9.81
C PHE A 23 -6.13 17.12 -11.06
N VAL A 24 -6.36 15.82 -10.85
CA VAL A 24 -6.44 14.84 -11.94
C VAL A 24 -7.84 14.66 -12.48
N SER A 25 -8.85 14.53 -11.62
CA SER A 25 -10.18 14.16 -12.10
C SER A 25 -11.27 14.37 -11.06
N GLU A 26 -12.40 14.93 -11.50
CA GLU A 26 -13.65 14.99 -10.72
C GLU A 26 -14.31 13.61 -10.54
N ALA A 27 -13.85 12.59 -11.27
CA ALA A 27 -14.40 11.22 -11.15
C ALA A 27 -14.09 10.58 -9.79
N ILE A 28 -13.05 11.06 -9.07
CA ILE A 28 -12.70 10.61 -7.73
C ILE A 28 -13.30 11.59 -6.73
N LYS A 29 -14.56 11.36 -6.37
CA LYS A 29 -15.24 12.16 -5.34
C LYS A 29 -14.83 11.66 -3.96
N LEU A 30 -14.16 12.51 -3.21
CA LEU A 30 -13.82 12.30 -1.80
C LEU A 30 -14.76 13.14 -0.95
N GLU A 31 -15.65 12.49 -0.21
CA GLU A 31 -16.53 13.13 0.76
C GLU A 31 -15.96 12.96 2.17
N ASN A 32 -15.10 13.88 2.57
CA ASN A 32 -14.34 13.83 3.84
C ASN A 32 -13.41 12.60 3.95
N ASP A 33 -12.95 12.08 2.83
CA ASP A 33 -11.97 11.00 2.75
C ASP A 33 -10.61 11.56 2.34
N ILE A 34 -9.56 10.79 2.61
CA ILE A 34 -8.21 11.07 2.12
C ILE A 34 -7.72 9.85 1.37
N ILE A 35 -7.14 10.04 0.17
CA ILE A 35 -6.37 8.97 -0.48
C ILE A 35 -5.19 8.63 0.41
N ASN A 36 -5.14 7.39 0.84
CA ASN A 36 -4.23 6.94 1.88
C ASN A 36 -3.02 6.19 1.32
N ASP A 37 -3.26 5.20 0.48
CA ASP A 37 -2.18 4.39 -0.08
C ASP A 37 -2.52 3.88 -1.48
N GLY A 38 -1.48 3.49 -2.25
CA GLY A 38 -1.66 2.97 -3.60
C GLY A 38 -0.40 2.33 -4.16
N SER A 39 -0.58 1.45 -5.14
CA SER A 39 0.51 0.74 -5.81
C SER A 39 0.26 0.54 -7.28
N VAL A 40 1.32 0.66 -8.07
CA VAL A 40 1.31 0.43 -9.51
C VAL A 40 1.37 -1.08 -9.79
N HIS A 41 0.51 -1.54 -10.71
CA HIS A 41 0.56 -2.92 -11.22
C HIS A 41 1.91 -3.19 -11.90
N PRO A 42 2.47 -4.42 -11.83
CA PRO A 42 3.76 -4.76 -12.44
C PRO A 42 3.89 -4.48 -13.94
N SER A 43 2.78 -4.45 -14.70
CA SER A 43 2.81 -4.03 -16.12
C SER A 43 2.99 -2.52 -16.31
N GLY A 44 2.76 -1.71 -15.29
CA GLY A 44 2.68 -0.24 -15.40
C GLY A 44 1.33 0.29 -15.89
N GLU A 45 0.39 -0.57 -16.28
CA GLU A 45 -0.87 -0.17 -16.95
C GLU A 45 -2.02 0.14 -15.99
N SER A 46 -1.85 -0.12 -14.71
CA SER A 46 -2.88 0.16 -13.70
C SER A 46 -2.26 0.63 -12.39
N LEU A 47 -3.00 1.49 -11.69
CA LEU A 47 -2.74 1.88 -10.32
C LEU A 47 -3.94 1.47 -9.46
N ILE A 48 -3.69 0.77 -8.38
CA ILE A 48 -4.69 0.51 -7.34
C ILE A 48 -4.42 1.47 -6.18
N PHE A 49 -5.45 2.14 -5.72
CA PHE A 49 -5.36 3.06 -4.59
C PHE A 49 -6.65 3.07 -3.79
N GLY A 50 -6.55 3.45 -2.54
CA GLY A 50 -7.71 3.55 -1.67
C GLY A 50 -7.64 4.71 -0.72
N SER A 51 -8.76 5.01 -0.10
CA SER A 51 -8.92 6.10 0.85
C SER A 51 -9.23 5.60 2.26
N ARG A 52 -9.19 6.54 3.19
CA ARG A 52 -9.69 6.39 4.54
C ARG A 52 -10.60 7.56 4.90
N ASP A 53 -11.49 7.36 5.86
CA ASP A 53 -12.20 8.48 6.50
C ASP A 53 -11.18 9.48 7.09
N TYR A 54 -11.42 10.77 6.93
CA TYR A 54 -10.50 11.82 7.40
C TYR A 54 -10.16 11.67 8.89
N TYR A 55 -11.18 11.38 9.70
CA TYR A 55 -11.05 11.21 11.15
C TYR A 55 -10.88 9.75 11.59
N GLU A 56 -10.94 8.81 10.67
CA GLU A 56 -10.87 7.36 10.92
C GLU A 56 -11.98 6.83 11.85
N PHE A 57 -13.13 7.51 11.88
CA PHE A 57 -14.27 7.05 12.68
C PHE A 57 -15.15 6.06 11.95
N PHE A 58 -15.33 6.25 10.65
CA PHE A 58 -16.32 5.51 9.85
C PHE A 58 -15.66 4.67 8.76
N GLU A 59 -16.34 3.60 8.33
CA GLU A 59 -15.94 2.79 7.17
C GLU A 59 -16.42 3.46 5.86
N LYS A 60 -15.88 4.65 5.55
CA LYS A 60 -16.20 5.41 4.33
C LYS A 60 -15.17 5.24 3.24
N GLY A 61 -13.94 4.91 3.59
CA GLY A 61 -12.85 4.73 2.63
C GLY A 61 -13.24 3.82 1.48
N SER A 62 -12.78 4.14 0.30
CA SER A 62 -13.09 3.48 -0.95
C SER A 62 -11.83 2.93 -1.60
N LEU A 63 -12.02 2.07 -2.59
CA LEU A 63 -10.96 1.44 -3.37
C LEU A 63 -11.22 1.70 -4.85
N TRP A 64 -10.19 2.11 -5.58
CA TRP A 64 -10.26 2.39 -7.02
C TRP A 64 -9.15 1.69 -7.79
N ILE A 65 -9.45 1.47 -9.04
CA ILE A 65 -8.48 1.08 -10.07
C ILE A 65 -8.43 2.24 -11.07
N LEU A 66 -7.26 2.81 -11.25
CA LEU A 66 -6.95 3.72 -12.36
C LEU A 66 -6.26 2.89 -13.44
N GLY A 67 -6.95 2.68 -14.54
CA GLY A 67 -6.50 1.91 -15.69
C GLY A 67 -6.92 2.59 -16.99
N LYS A 68 -7.59 1.88 -17.89
CA LYS A 68 -8.23 2.48 -19.09
C LYS A 68 -9.27 3.52 -18.67
N ASP A 69 -9.97 3.20 -17.57
CA ASP A 69 -10.94 4.07 -16.93
C ASP A 69 -10.64 4.15 -15.41
N ILE A 70 -11.37 5.02 -14.70
CA ILE A 70 -11.35 5.09 -13.25
C ILE A 70 -12.53 4.27 -12.73
N THR A 71 -12.24 3.13 -12.12
CA THR A 71 -13.26 2.21 -11.62
C THR A 71 -13.24 2.17 -10.09
N GLN A 72 -14.36 2.48 -9.46
CA GLN A 72 -14.55 2.31 -8.03
C GLN A 72 -15.02 0.88 -7.71
N ILE A 73 -14.34 0.23 -6.79
CA ILE A 73 -14.69 -1.12 -6.31
C ILE A 73 -15.70 -1.00 -5.17
N LYS A 74 -16.76 -1.82 -5.22
CA LYS A 74 -17.81 -1.87 -4.19
C LYS A 74 -17.32 -2.54 -2.91
N MET A 75 -16.36 -1.92 -2.23
CA MET A 75 -15.84 -2.34 -0.94
C MET A 75 -15.51 -1.11 -0.11
N LYS A 76 -15.80 -1.16 1.19
CA LYS A 76 -15.55 -0.05 2.10
C LYS A 76 -14.49 -0.42 3.12
N PHE A 77 -13.73 0.59 3.54
CA PHE A 77 -12.62 0.47 4.48
C PHE A 77 -12.73 1.55 5.56
N LYS A 78 -12.25 1.23 6.72
CA LYS A 78 -11.99 2.25 7.73
C LYS A 78 -10.69 2.98 7.39
N VAL A 79 -9.61 2.22 7.16
CA VAL A 79 -8.31 2.73 6.70
C VAL A 79 -7.74 1.73 5.70
N PHE A 80 -7.85 2.06 4.41
CA PHE A 80 -7.22 1.28 3.36
C PHE A 80 -5.70 1.50 3.37
N ASN A 81 -4.94 0.41 3.32
CA ASN A 81 -3.49 0.44 3.23
C ASN A 81 -2.93 -0.72 2.41
N GLY A 82 -1.66 -0.60 2.12
CA GLY A 82 -0.84 -1.65 1.57
C GLY A 82 -0.69 -1.55 0.12
N PRO A 83 -1.54 -1.48 -0.86
CA PRO A 83 -1.66 -2.55 -1.83
C PRO A 83 -0.30 -3.01 -2.38
N ALA A 84 -0.14 -4.34 -2.48
CA ALA A 84 1.05 -4.98 -3.04
C ALA A 84 0.64 -6.05 -4.04
N PHE A 85 1.36 -6.15 -5.16
CA PHE A 85 1.12 -7.15 -6.18
C PHE A 85 2.11 -8.31 -6.08
N SER A 86 1.68 -9.52 -6.46
CA SER A 86 2.60 -10.59 -6.84
C SER A 86 3.47 -10.14 -8.03
N LYS A 87 4.61 -10.77 -8.20
CA LYS A 87 5.57 -10.44 -9.26
C LYS A 87 4.96 -10.45 -10.67
N ASP A 88 4.03 -11.36 -10.92
CA ASP A 88 3.30 -11.48 -12.19
C ASP A 88 2.06 -10.58 -12.30
N GLY A 89 1.72 -9.85 -11.23
CA GLY A 89 0.56 -8.97 -11.15
C GLY A 89 -0.78 -9.68 -11.00
N SER A 90 -0.82 -11.00 -11.05
CA SER A 90 -2.09 -11.76 -11.01
C SER A 90 -2.78 -11.74 -9.65
N THR A 91 -2.05 -11.46 -8.60
CA THR A 91 -2.55 -11.37 -7.21
C THR A 91 -2.25 -10.00 -6.64
N VAL A 92 -3.22 -9.42 -5.96
CA VAL A 92 -3.06 -8.21 -5.16
C VAL A 92 -3.40 -8.47 -3.71
N TYR A 93 -2.63 -7.87 -2.82
CA TYR A 93 -2.83 -7.86 -1.38
C TYR A 93 -3.15 -6.44 -0.94
N PHE A 94 -4.10 -6.27 -0.02
CA PHE A 94 -4.44 -4.97 0.58
C PHE A 94 -5.04 -5.18 1.97
N THR A 95 -5.11 -4.15 2.78
CA THR A 95 -5.57 -4.27 4.17
C THR A 95 -6.60 -3.21 4.54
N ASP A 96 -7.47 -3.56 5.49
CA ASP A 96 -8.17 -2.62 6.35
C ASP A 96 -7.43 -2.62 7.70
N SER A 97 -6.58 -1.62 7.90
CA SER A 97 -5.62 -1.60 9.01
C SER A 97 -6.28 -1.80 10.40
N PRO A 98 -7.38 -1.11 10.76
CA PRO A 98 -8.02 -1.30 12.05
C PRO A 98 -8.61 -2.69 12.26
N LYS A 99 -9.01 -3.37 11.18
CA LYS A 99 -9.48 -4.76 11.25
C LYS A 99 -8.33 -5.76 11.40
N ARG A 100 -7.08 -5.33 11.17
CA ARG A 100 -5.88 -6.18 11.18
C ARG A 100 -5.96 -7.35 10.21
N VAL A 101 -6.67 -7.19 9.10
CA VAL A 101 -6.90 -8.20 8.08
C VAL A 101 -6.19 -7.79 6.80
N ILE A 102 -5.42 -8.71 6.26
CA ILE A 102 -4.92 -8.62 4.89
C ILE A 102 -5.84 -9.45 4.00
N TYR A 103 -6.38 -8.81 2.99
CA TYR A 103 -7.12 -9.45 1.91
C TYR A 103 -6.17 -9.79 0.76
N LYS A 104 -6.56 -10.80 -0.01
CA LYS A 104 -6.00 -11.04 -1.34
C LYS A 104 -7.12 -11.16 -2.35
N ALA A 105 -6.86 -10.72 -3.58
CA ALA A 105 -7.74 -10.89 -4.70
C ALA A 105 -6.94 -11.31 -5.93
N LYS A 106 -7.57 -12.01 -6.84
CA LYS A 106 -7.05 -12.17 -8.20
C LYS A 106 -7.32 -10.86 -8.95
N PHE A 107 -6.29 -10.30 -9.55
CA PHE A 107 -6.42 -9.11 -10.38
C PHE A 107 -6.50 -9.48 -11.85
N ASN A 108 -7.57 -9.07 -12.51
CA ASN A 108 -7.74 -9.24 -13.95
C ASN A 108 -7.42 -7.92 -14.65
N LEU A 109 -6.21 -7.81 -15.19
CA LEU A 109 -5.72 -6.59 -15.84
C LEU A 109 -6.58 -6.19 -17.04
N SER A 110 -7.02 -7.14 -17.86
CA SER A 110 -7.80 -6.84 -19.07
C SER A 110 -9.21 -6.31 -18.78
N LYS A 111 -9.81 -6.75 -17.68
CA LYS A 111 -11.13 -6.31 -17.20
C LYS A 111 -11.06 -5.21 -16.14
N GLU A 112 -9.86 -4.91 -15.66
CA GLU A 112 -9.61 -3.94 -14.58
C GLU A 112 -10.53 -4.18 -13.37
N ASN A 113 -10.54 -5.42 -12.88
CA ASN A 113 -11.37 -5.80 -11.75
C ASN A 113 -10.67 -6.82 -10.82
N PHE A 114 -11.25 -6.96 -9.64
CA PHE A 114 -10.87 -7.98 -8.69
C PHE A 114 -11.84 -9.16 -8.73
N GLU A 115 -11.25 -10.36 -8.69
CA GLU A 115 -11.98 -11.61 -8.57
C GLU A 115 -11.55 -12.32 -7.27
N ASN A 116 -12.49 -13.03 -6.61
CA ASN A 116 -12.20 -13.89 -5.47
C ASN A 116 -11.49 -13.17 -4.30
N ILE A 117 -12.04 -12.04 -3.86
CA ILE A 117 -11.52 -11.34 -2.67
C ILE A 117 -11.73 -12.23 -1.45
N THR A 118 -10.64 -12.59 -0.77
CA THR A 118 -10.64 -13.46 0.42
C THR A 118 -9.69 -12.94 1.48
N THR A 119 -9.89 -13.34 2.74
CA THR A 119 -8.91 -13.12 3.79
C THR A 119 -7.66 -13.94 3.50
N PHE A 120 -6.53 -13.27 3.41
CA PHE A 120 -5.21 -13.89 3.24
C PHE A 120 -4.54 -14.15 4.59
N TYR A 121 -4.54 -13.14 5.46
CA TYR A 121 -3.94 -13.24 6.79
C TYR A 121 -4.66 -12.33 7.78
N GLN A 122 -4.70 -12.74 9.04
CA GLN A 122 -5.26 -11.91 10.12
C GLN A 122 -4.31 -11.87 11.31
N PHE A 123 -3.90 -10.67 11.70
CA PHE A 123 -3.16 -10.43 12.93
C PHE A 123 -4.14 -10.36 14.10
N ARG A 124 -4.01 -11.28 15.05
CA ARG A 124 -5.00 -11.44 16.13
C ARG A 124 -4.59 -10.78 17.43
N LYS A 125 -3.30 -10.52 17.59
CA LYS A 125 -2.77 -9.97 18.82
C LYS A 125 -2.74 -8.46 18.77
N ARG A 126 -3.01 -7.81 19.89
CA ARG A 126 -2.99 -6.35 20.00
C ARG A 126 -1.58 -5.80 19.78
N GLU A 127 -0.59 -6.48 20.31
CA GLU A 127 0.85 -6.14 20.15
C GLU A 127 1.36 -6.27 18.70
N ASP A 128 0.58 -6.89 17.82
CA ASP A 128 0.90 -6.90 16.39
C ASP A 128 0.80 -5.50 15.76
N GLY A 129 0.11 -4.55 16.41
CA GLY A 129 -0.18 -3.26 15.83
C GLY A 129 -1.16 -3.37 14.64
N PHE A 130 -1.00 -2.49 13.66
CA PHE A 130 -1.89 -2.40 12.51
C PHE A 130 -1.07 -2.62 11.22
N PRO A 131 -1.48 -3.53 10.31
CA PRO A 131 -0.83 -3.65 9.01
C PRO A 131 -0.96 -2.34 8.22
N ASP A 132 0.16 -1.86 7.70
CA ASP A 132 0.29 -0.62 6.96
C ASP A 132 0.87 -0.92 5.57
N GLY A 133 1.82 -0.17 5.05
CA GLY A 133 2.41 -0.40 3.75
C GLY A 133 3.01 -1.78 3.58
N MET A 134 2.83 -2.36 2.40
CA MET A 134 3.25 -3.72 2.07
C MET A 134 4.00 -3.76 0.74
N ILE A 135 4.83 -4.78 0.56
CA ILE A 135 5.51 -5.09 -0.70
C ILE A 135 5.78 -6.58 -0.82
N THR A 136 5.82 -7.11 -2.03
CA THR A 136 6.29 -8.47 -2.28
C THR A 136 7.78 -8.49 -2.63
N ASP A 137 8.47 -9.55 -2.22
CA ASP A 137 9.83 -9.82 -2.66
C ASP A 137 9.85 -10.66 -3.96
N SER A 138 11.03 -10.96 -4.49
CA SER A 138 11.20 -11.75 -5.73
C SER A 138 10.68 -13.20 -5.65
N LYS A 139 10.33 -13.67 -4.46
CA LYS A 139 9.73 -14.99 -4.20
C LYS A 139 8.23 -14.89 -3.88
N ASP A 140 7.63 -13.73 -4.12
CA ASP A 140 6.25 -13.40 -3.78
C ASP A 140 5.91 -13.51 -2.28
N ASN A 141 6.91 -13.47 -1.39
CA ASN A 141 6.61 -13.30 0.03
C ASN A 141 6.15 -11.85 0.28
N LEU A 142 5.05 -11.71 1.00
CA LEU A 142 4.48 -10.41 1.38
C LEU A 142 5.16 -9.89 2.64
N TRP A 143 5.79 -8.73 2.53
CA TRP A 143 6.39 -8.00 3.66
C TRP A 143 5.45 -6.88 4.08
N VAL A 144 5.17 -6.79 5.37
CA VAL A 144 4.13 -5.92 5.95
C VAL A 144 4.74 -5.09 7.06
N ALA A 145 4.63 -3.76 6.97
CA ALA A 145 4.94 -2.84 8.05
C ALA A 145 3.78 -2.84 9.08
N HIS A 146 4.12 -2.69 10.36
CA HIS A 146 3.13 -2.71 11.43
C HIS A 146 3.15 -1.39 12.21
N TRP A 147 2.23 -0.49 11.89
CA TRP A 147 1.99 0.73 12.65
C TRP A 147 1.65 0.38 14.11
N ASP A 148 2.29 1.05 15.07
CA ASP A 148 2.22 0.76 16.52
C ASP A 148 2.59 -0.68 16.92
N GLY A 149 3.18 -1.46 16.01
CA GLY A 149 3.63 -2.82 16.27
C GLY A 149 5.14 -2.96 16.34
N GLY A 150 5.91 -1.94 15.95
CA GLY A 150 7.38 -1.93 16.02
C GLY A 150 8.06 -3.08 15.29
N LYS A 151 7.46 -3.57 14.19
CA LYS A 151 7.97 -4.74 13.47
C LYS A 151 7.62 -4.74 12.00
N ILE A 152 8.25 -5.65 11.27
CA ILE A 152 7.88 -6.07 9.92
C ILE A 152 7.65 -7.57 9.92
N SER A 153 6.55 -8.01 9.32
CA SER A 153 6.22 -9.42 9.12
C SER A 153 6.45 -9.84 7.68
N CYS A 154 6.91 -11.08 7.47
CA CYS A 154 7.02 -11.71 6.17
C CYS A 154 6.11 -12.93 6.10
N ILE A 155 5.18 -12.95 5.16
CA ILE A 155 4.18 -13.98 4.97
C ILE A 155 4.40 -14.60 3.59
N ASN A 156 4.51 -15.94 3.52
CA ASN A 156 4.69 -16.60 2.23
C ASN A 156 3.36 -16.63 1.41
N PRO A 157 3.41 -16.95 0.11
CA PRO A 157 2.21 -16.98 -0.74
C PRO A 157 1.09 -17.93 -0.28
N LYS A 158 1.42 -18.88 0.60
CA LYS A 158 0.47 -19.85 1.21
C LYS A 158 -0.21 -19.26 2.47
N GLY A 159 0.07 -17.99 2.85
CA GLY A 159 -0.51 -17.36 4.04
C GLY A 159 0.17 -17.76 5.35
N LYS A 160 1.37 -18.31 5.33
CA LYS A 160 2.13 -18.63 6.55
C LYS A 160 3.11 -17.52 6.89
N LEU A 161 3.06 -17.02 8.13
CA LEU A 161 4.09 -16.15 8.68
C LEU A 161 5.41 -16.92 8.77
N ILE A 162 6.44 -16.46 8.04
CA ILE A 162 7.75 -17.11 7.96
C ILE A 162 8.85 -16.33 8.66
N ARG A 163 8.64 -15.03 8.88
CA ARG A 163 9.62 -14.17 9.57
C ARG A 163 8.93 -12.97 10.22
N SER A 164 9.47 -12.53 11.35
CA SER A 164 9.12 -11.26 11.99
C SER A 164 10.42 -10.56 12.40
N LEU A 165 10.53 -9.27 12.06
CA LEU A 165 11.68 -8.43 12.37
C LEU A 165 11.24 -7.35 13.33
N SER A 166 11.73 -7.37 14.56
CA SER A 166 11.55 -6.27 15.51
C SER A 166 12.39 -5.06 15.10
N LEU A 167 11.83 -3.87 15.25
CA LEU A 167 12.45 -2.61 14.88
C LEU A 167 12.65 -1.74 16.13
N PRO A 168 13.66 -0.87 16.15
CA PRO A 168 13.90 0.04 17.27
C PRO A 168 12.96 1.26 17.27
N PHE A 169 11.89 1.25 16.47
CA PHE A 169 10.87 2.30 16.36
C PHE A 169 9.48 1.68 16.24
N THR A 170 8.48 2.37 16.75
CA THR A 170 7.13 1.79 16.97
C THR A 170 6.24 1.84 15.73
N ARG A 171 6.46 2.79 14.81
CA ARG A 171 5.54 3.10 13.70
C ARG A 171 6.18 2.97 12.33
N PRO A 172 6.62 1.76 11.92
CA PRO A 172 6.96 1.55 10.52
C PRO A 172 5.71 1.73 9.64
N THR A 173 5.85 2.49 8.54
CA THR A 173 4.72 2.86 7.67
C THR A 173 4.76 2.17 6.33
N SER A 174 5.92 2.10 5.69
CA SER A 174 6.04 1.51 4.36
C SER A 174 7.40 0.87 4.15
N ILE A 175 7.48 0.02 3.13
CA ILE A 175 8.66 -0.79 2.81
C ILE A 175 8.95 -0.67 1.32
N CYS A 176 10.21 -0.53 0.98
CA CYS A 176 10.67 -0.80 -0.38
C CYS A 176 12.03 -1.54 -0.38
N PHE A 177 12.34 -2.19 -1.50
CA PHE A 177 13.63 -2.86 -1.67
C PHE A 177 14.49 -2.14 -2.72
N LYS A 178 15.79 -2.13 -2.49
CA LYS A 178 16.79 -1.80 -3.50
C LYS A 178 17.88 -2.86 -3.45
N GLY A 179 17.94 -3.71 -4.48
CA GLY A 179 18.77 -4.91 -4.43
C GLY A 179 18.32 -5.84 -3.32
N ASN A 180 19.22 -6.16 -2.40
CA ASN A 180 18.93 -7.03 -1.24
C ASN A 180 18.63 -6.24 0.05
N ASP A 181 18.63 -4.92 -0.01
CA ASP A 181 18.42 -4.05 1.13
C ASP A 181 16.96 -3.60 1.21
N MET A 182 16.42 -3.61 2.42
CA MET A 182 15.08 -3.13 2.74
C MET A 182 15.16 -1.71 3.30
N TYR A 183 14.39 -0.80 2.73
CA TYR A 183 14.18 0.55 3.21
C TYR A 183 12.81 0.62 3.88
N VAL A 184 12.78 1.12 5.10
CA VAL A 184 11.56 1.22 5.92
C VAL A 184 11.35 2.66 6.33
N THR A 185 10.22 3.22 5.99
CA THR A 185 9.81 4.54 6.49
C THR A 185 9.10 4.40 7.83
N SER A 186 9.16 5.43 8.65
CA SER A 186 8.48 5.48 9.93
C SER A 186 7.80 6.83 10.17
N ALA A 187 6.68 6.83 10.91
CA ALA A 187 5.99 8.04 11.30
C ALA A 187 6.45 8.54 12.67
N ARG A 188 6.55 9.86 12.80
CA ARG A 188 6.79 10.54 14.08
C ARG A 188 5.54 11.30 14.46
N LEU A 189 4.93 10.94 15.58
CA LEU A 189 3.89 11.76 16.22
C LEU A 189 4.53 12.50 17.39
N ASN A 190 4.18 13.76 17.55
CA ASN A 190 4.84 14.73 18.44
C ASN A 190 4.84 14.40 19.94
N TYR A 191 4.32 13.24 20.35
CA TYR A 191 4.01 12.98 21.76
C TYR A 191 4.96 12.02 22.46
N ASN A 192 5.93 11.41 21.76
CA ASN A 192 6.86 10.48 22.40
C ASN A 192 8.31 10.89 22.15
N ILE A 193 8.86 11.69 23.06
CA ILE A 193 10.24 12.18 23.03
C ILE A 193 11.23 11.01 23.08
N ASN A 194 10.82 9.87 23.62
CA ASN A 194 11.67 8.69 23.79
C ASN A 194 11.85 7.83 22.53
N ASP A 195 11.09 8.10 21.46
CA ASP A 195 11.21 7.33 20.21
C ASP A 195 12.05 8.12 19.18
N GLN A 196 13.34 8.20 19.45
CA GLN A 196 14.32 8.95 18.65
C GLN A 196 14.49 8.42 17.22
N TYR A 197 14.02 7.21 16.94
CA TYR A 197 14.14 6.56 15.63
C TYR A 197 12.89 6.72 14.75
N ASN A 198 11.79 7.23 15.28
CA ASN A 198 10.59 7.52 14.50
C ASN A 198 10.77 8.75 13.60
N GLY A 199 10.12 8.73 12.43
CA GLY A 199 10.15 9.83 11.45
C GLY A 199 11.33 9.77 10.48
N TYR A 200 12.11 8.71 10.49
CA TYR A 200 13.23 8.49 9.57
C TYR A 200 12.95 7.35 8.58
N THR A 201 13.77 7.30 7.54
CA THR A 201 13.90 6.12 6.69
C THR A 201 15.08 5.28 7.17
N HIS A 202 14.82 4.03 7.48
CA HIS A 202 15.80 3.08 7.98
C HIS A 202 16.19 2.07 6.90
N VAL A 203 17.40 1.58 6.95
CA VAL A 203 17.91 0.58 6.01
C VAL A 203 18.28 -0.70 6.74
N ILE A 204 17.66 -1.81 6.35
CA ILE A 204 17.99 -3.15 6.84
C ILE A 204 18.70 -3.89 5.72
N LYS A 205 19.97 -4.25 5.97
CA LYS A 205 20.84 -4.83 4.94
C LYS A 205 20.58 -6.32 4.70
N LYS A 206 20.68 -6.75 3.44
CA LYS A 206 20.69 -8.16 3.00
C LYS A 206 19.49 -8.98 3.50
N ILE A 207 18.28 -8.42 3.39
CA ILE A 207 17.06 -9.04 3.93
C ILE A 207 16.38 -9.95 2.92
N ALA A 208 16.14 -9.46 1.71
CA ALA A 208 15.46 -10.17 0.64
C ALA A 208 15.82 -9.54 -0.71
N THR A 209 15.57 -10.26 -1.80
CA THR A 209 15.79 -9.74 -3.15
C THR A 209 14.54 -9.02 -3.63
N SER A 210 14.71 -7.80 -4.14
CA SER A 210 13.60 -6.99 -4.67
C SER A 210 12.97 -7.62 -5.92
N SER A 211 11.68 -7.41 -6.08
CA SER A 211 11.04 -7.41 -7.41
C SER A 211 11.44 -6.14 -8.18
N PRO A 212 11.36 -6.13 -9.52
CA PRO A 212 11.63 -4.94 -10.30
C PRO A 212 10.74 -3.77 -9.86
N GLN A 213 11.31 -2.57 -9.80
CA GLN A 213 10.52 -1.36 -9.59
C GLN A 213 9.75 -1.04 -10.87
N VAL A 214 8.48 -0.73 -10.71
CA VAL A 214 7.58 -0.41 -11.82
C VAL A 214 7.24 1.07 -11.80
N ARG A 215 7.15 1.66 -13.01
CA ARG A 215 6.64 3.01 -13.22
C ARG A 215 5.29 2.92 -13.93
N LEU A 216 4.42 3.84 -13.60
CA LEU A 216 3.13 3.96 -14.26
C LEU A 216 3.31 4.35 -15.73
N ASP A 217 2.58 3.68 -16.63
CA ASP A 217 2.56 4.02 -18.05
C ASP A 217 1.97 5.41 -18.31
N ASN A 218 2.38 6.06 -19.41
CA ASN A 218 1.91 7.39 -19.74
C ASN A 218 0.48 7.42 -20.31
N SER A 219 -0.13 6.28 -20.61
CA SER A 219 -1.52 6.22 -21.07
C SER A 219 -2.50 6.86 -20.09
N PHE A 220 -2.12 6.99 -18.83
CA PHE A 220 -2.90 7.69 -17.81
C PHE A 220 -2.91 9.20 -17.97
N LEU A 221 -2.00 9.78 -18.75
CA LEU A 221 -1.96 11.23 -18.98
C LEU A 221 -3.24 11.76 -19.67
N LYS A 222 -4.04 10.90 -20.28
CA LYS A 222 -5.36 11.26 -20.87
C LYS A 222 -6.39 11.74 -19.83
N PHE A 223 -6.17 11.47 -18.54
CA PHE A 223 -7.08 11.91 -17.45
C PHE A 223 -6.70 13.30 -16.89
N PHE A 224 -5.70 13.97 -17.51
CA PHE A 224 -5.16 15.24 -17.03
C PHE A 224 -5.35 16.40 -18.03
#